data_f58a22f868be595cbe646f019ea89059
#
_entry.id   f58a22f868be595cbe646f019ea89059
#
_cell.length_a   1.000
_cell.length_b   1.000
_cell.length_c   1.000
_cell.angle_alpha   90.00
_cell.angle_beta   90.00
_cell.angle_gamma   90.00
#
_symmetry.space_group_name_H-M   'P 1'
#
loop_
_entity.id
_entity.type
_entity.pdbx_description
1 polymer ?
#
loop_
_entity_poly.entity_id
_entity_poly.type
_entity_poly.pdbx_seq_one_letter_code
_entity_poly.pdbx_strand_id
1 'polypeptide(L)'
;MSEGSEKSNIFTRNARLIALFAIAMGSTSGILGKAITASSIAIVFYRLTFALPFFAIPVLLKRREELKALTLRDLAGCGIGGLFLFGHFFSWFNAVKMTNIATAIVLQSLHPFAVLLVTVLLFKRKVKGKAILGICVALVGCAIMAGLDLSAGGKISGDIFAILAGTFYGLYLCVGTVKRKTISSPVYIFLVFGICWICCCIG
;
A
#
# COMPACT_ATOMS: atom_id res chain seq x y z
N MET A 1 -12.18 -20.16 30.44
CA MET A 1 -12.45 -18.81 29.82
C MET A 1 -11.35 -17.77 30.07
N SER A 2 -10.23 -18.08 30.74
CA SER A 2 -9.16 -17.11 31.10
C SER A 2 -8.01 -16.95 30.07
N GLU A 3 -7.68 -18.00 29.34
CA GLU A 3 -6.54 -17.96 28.38
C GLU A 3 -6.74 -17.04 27.15
N GLY A 4 -7.96 -16.86 26.68
CA GLY A 4 -8.24 -15.97 25.55
C GLY A 4 -8.10 -14.48 25.86
N SER A 5 -8.37 -14.10 27.12
CA SER A 5 -8.28 -12.71 27.59
C SER A 5 -6.82 -12.28 27.78
N GLU A 6 -5.97 -13.17 28.25
CA GLU A 6 -4.56 -12.88 28.53
C GLU A 6 -3.73 -12.74 27.23
N LYS A 7 -4.01 -13.58 26.23
CA LYS A 7 -3.39 -13.47 24.90
C LYS A 7 -3.79 -12.18 24.17
N SER A 8 -5.03 -11.73 24.30
CA SER A 8 -5.51 -10.45 23.76
C SER A 8 -4.73 -9.26 24.36
N ASN A 9 -4.46 -9.28 25.65
CA ASN A 9 -3.74 -8.22 26.35
C ASN A 9 -2.25 -8.13 25.97
N ILE A 10 -1.60 -9.26 25.70
CA ILE A 10 -0.19 -9.29 25.28
C ILE A 10 -0.04 -8.68 23.87
N PHE A 11 -0.95 -9.00 22.96
CA PHE A 11 -0.93 -8.43 21.60
C PHE A 11 -1.19 -6.93 21.59
N THR A 12 -2.14 -6.44 22.39
CA THR A 12 -2.42 -4.99 22.46
C THR A 12 -1.31 -4.24 23.19
N ARG A 13 -0.71 -4.81 24.22
CA ARG A 13 0.43 -4.22 24.94
C ARG A 13 1.66 -4.08 24.05
N ASN A 14 1.91 -5.05 23.19
CA ASN A 14 3.06 -5.06 22.29
C ASN A 14 2.75 -4.53 20.88
N ALA A 15 1.52 -4.07 20.61
CA ALA A 15 1.11 -3.59 19.28
C ALA A 15 2.01 -2.46 18.75
N ARG A 16 2.48 -1.57 19.63
CA ARG A 16 3.41 -0.48 19.26
C ARG A 16 4.76 -1.01 18.83
N LEU A 17 5.31 -1.99 19.55
CA LEU A 17 6.60 -2.62 19.21
C LEU A 17 6.51 -3.41 17.90
N ILE A 18 5.42 -4.14 17.72
CA ILE A 18 5.13 -4.87 16.47
C ILE A 18 5.02 -3.90 15.29
N ALA A 19 4.32 -2.77 15.48
CA ALA A 19 4.20 -1.74 14.46
C ALA A 19 5.54 -1.09 14.12
N LEU A 20 6.36 -0.76 15.11
CA LEU A 20 7.71 -0.21 14.91
C LEU A 20 8.61 -1.20 14.14
N PHE A 21 8.58 -2.48 14.52
CA PHE A 21 9.33 -3.52 13.83
C PHE A 21 8.85 -3.68 12.37
N ALA A 22 7.54 -3.70 12.14
CA ALA A 22 6.97 -3.78 10.80
C ALA A 22 7.35 -2.56 9.93
N ILE A 23 7.37 -1.36 10.50
CA ILE A 23 7.81 -0.13 9.80
C ILE A 23 9.30 -0.23 9.45
N ALA A 24 10.15 -0.64 10.40
CA ALA A 24 11.58 -0.81 10.16
C ALA A 24 11.85 -1.83 9.05
N MET A 25 11.18 -2.98 9.08
CA MET A 25 11.27 -4.00 8.02
C MET A 25 10.72 -3.49 6.68
N GLY A 26 9.65 -2.70 6.70
CA GLY A 26 9.10 -2.06 5.51
C GLY A 26 10.06 -1.05 4.88
N SER A 27 10.78 -0.28 5.69
CA SER A 27 11.74 0.72 5.23
C SER A 27 12.93 0.11 4.48
N THR A 28 13.36 -1.11 4.81
CA THR A 28 14.43 -1.82 4.10
C THR A 28 14.02 -2.22 2.67
N SER A 29 12.73 -2.34 2.40
CA SER A 29 12.19 -2.77 1.10
C SER A 29 12.59 -1.84 -0.06
N GLY A 30 12.63 -0.53 0.18
CA GLY A 30 13.05 0.46 -0.83
C GLY A 30 14.54 0.32 -1.18
N ILE A 31 15.38 0.17 -0.16
CA ILE A 31 16.84 0.02 -0.33
C ILE A 31 17.16 -1.28 -1.09
N LEU A 32 16.58 -2.39 -0.65
CA LEU A 32 16.76 -3.69 -1.31
C LEU A 32 16.21 -3.66 -2.75
N GLY A 33 15.03 -3.03 -2.97
CA GLY A 33 14.45 -2.89 -4.29
C GLY A 33 15.32 -2.10 -5.27
N LYS A 34 16.06 -1.10 -4.78
CA LYS A 34 17.03 -0.35 -5.59
C LYS A 34 18.28 -1.18 -5.91
N ALA A 35 18.74 -2.01 -4.98
CA ALA A 35 19.92 -2.86 -5.16
C ALA A 35 19.68 -4.04 -6.11
N ILE A 36 18.44 -4.48 -6.28
CA ILE A 36 18.08 -5.63 -7.13
C ILE A 36 17.99 -5.19 -8.59
N THR A 37 18.73 -5.87 -9.47
CA THR A 37 18.75 -5.62 -10.93
C THR A 37 17.53 -6.16 -11.68
N ALA A 38 16.76 -7.08 -11.07
CA ALA A 38 15.55 -7.65 -11.65
C ALA A 38 14.50 -6.58 -12.01
N SER A 39 13.59 -6.88 -12.93
CA SER A 39 12.49 -5.98 -13.29
C SER A 39 11.58 -5.69 -12.09
N SER A 40 10.89 -4.55 -12.11
CA SER A 40 9.95 -4.19 -11.03
C SER A 40 8.85 -5.22 -10.85
N ILE A 41 8.34 -5.80 -11.94
CA ILE A 41 7.33 -6.86 -11.91
C ILE A 41 7.88 -8.13 -11.25
N ALA A 42 9.11 -8.54 -11.61
CA ALA A 42 9.73 -9.72 -10.99
C ALA A 42 9.91 -9.54 -9.47
N ILE A 43 10.32 -8.36 -9.02
CA ILE A 43 10.45 -8.08 -7.58
C ILE A 43 9.10 -8.24 -6.88
N VAL A 44 8.03 -7.67 -7.44
CA VAL A 44 6.67 -7.77 -6.88
C VAL A 44 6.17 -9.21 -6.90
N PHE A 45 6.38 -9.93 -8.01
CA PHE A 45 6.01 -11.33 -8.16
C PHE A 45 6.61 -12.20 -7.05
N TYR A 46 7.93 -12.20 -6.90
CA TYR A 46 8.58 -13.01 -5.86
C TYR A 46 8.17 -12.58 -4.45
N ARG A 47 8.09 -11.28 -4.19
CA ARG A 47 7.62 -10.75 -2.90
C ARG A 47 6.24 -11.29 -2.53
N LEU A 48 5.29 -11.28 -3.48
CA LEU A 48 3.94 -11.78 -3.24
C LEU A 48 3.89 -13.31 -3.19
N THR A 49 4.69 -14.01 -3.99
CA THR A 49 4.80 -15.47 -3.95
C THR A 49 5.19 -15.95 -2.55
N PHE A 50 6.14 -15.29 -1.91
CA PHE A 50 6.54 -15.64 -0.53
C PHE A 50 5.57 -15.13 0.54
N ALA A 51 4.89 -14.00 0.30
CA ALA A 51 3.95 -13.44 1.27
C ALA A 51 2.57 -14.15 1.26
N LEU A 52 2.08 -14.56 0.09
CA LEU A 52 0.76 -15.16 -0.07
C LEU A 52 0.48 -16.35 0.84
N PRO A 53 1.38 -17.34 1.02
CA PRO A 53 1.13 -18.48 1.89
C PRO A 53 0.81 -18.08 3.34
N PHE A 54 1.45 -17.03 3.86
CA PHE A 54 1.20 -16.54 5.22
C PHE A 54 -0.23 -16.01 5.42
N PHE A 55 -0.85 -15.49 4.36
CA PHE A 55 -2.24 -15.04 4.38
C PHE A 55 -3.20 -16.15 3.93
N ALA A 56 -2.81 -16.96 2.96
CA ALA A 56 -3.62 -18.04 2.43
C ALA A 56 -3.93 -19.12 3.47
N ILE A 57 -2.90 -19.61 4.18
CA ILE A 57 -3.05 -20.69 5.14
C ILE A 57 -4.09 -20.37 6.22
N PRO A 58 -4.00 -19.25 6.97
CA PRO A 58 -5.01 -18.91 7.97
C PRO A 58 -6.41 -18.70 7.39
N VAL A 59 -6.52 -18.13 6.20
CA VAL A 59 -7.79 -17.87 5.55
C VAL A 59 -8.44 -19.18 5.10
N LEU A 60 -7.69 -20.05 4.44
CA LEU A 60 -8.20 -21.33 3.94
C LEU A 60 -8.54 -22.30 5.08
N LEU A 61 -7.84 -22.24 6.21
CA LEU A 61 -8.11 -23.12 7.35
C LEU A 61 -9.23 -22.59 8.26
N LYS A 62 -9.32 -21.27 8.48
CA LYS A 62 -10.19 -20.68 9.51
C LYS A 62 -11.31 -19.79 8.98
N ARG A 63 -11.30 -19.41 7.69
CA ARG A 63 -12.22 -18.44 7.08
C ARG A 63 -12.86 -18.94 5.78
N ARG A 64 -12.91 -20.24 5.58
CA ARG A 64 -13.44 -20.87 4.36
C ARG A 64 -14.88 -20.48 4.09
N GLU A 65 -15.71 -20.44 5.13
CA GLU A 65 -17.12 -20.08 4.99
C GLU A 65 -17.30 -18.61 4.61
N GLU A 66 -16.43 -17.73 5.12
CA GLU A 66 -16.41 -16.32 4.71
C GLU A 66 -16.05 -16.17 3.23
N LEU A 67 -15.07 -16.97 2.72
CA LEU A 67 -14.72 -16.98 1.30
C LEU A 67 -15.89 -17.42 0.41
N LYS A 68 -16.64 -18.45 0.84
CA LYS A 68 -17.81 -18.95 0.11
C LYS A 68 -18.98 -17.96 0.11
N ALA A 69 -19.10 -17.14 1.15
CA ALA A 69 -20.15 -16.14 1.31
C ALA A 69 -19.89 -14.83 0.54
N LEU A 70 -18.73 -14.69 -0.13
CA LEU A 70 -18.39 -13.48 -0.86
C LEU A 70 -19.33 -13.25 -2.05
N THR A 71 -19.83 -12.04 -2.16
CA THR A 71 -20.63 -11.61 -3.30
C THR A 71 -19.75 -11.20 -4.49
N LEU A 72 -20.32 -11.20 -5.70
CA LEU A 72 -19.63 -10.69 -6.89
C LEU A 72 -19.16 -9.23 -6.71
N ARG A 73 -19.93 -8.42 -5.98
CA ARG A 73 -19.59 -7.04 -5.63
C ARG A 73 -18.37 -6.98 -4.69
N ASP A 74 -18.20 -7.97 -3.82
CA ASP A 74 -17.04 -8.05 -2.93
C ASP A 74 -15.80 -8.46 -3.71
N LEU A 75 -15.91 -9.45 -4.58
CA LEU A 75 -14.83 -9.87 -5.46
C LEU A 75 -14.38 -8.75 -6.40
N ALA A 76 -15.33 -8.03 -7.01
CA ALA A 76 -15.01 -6.85 -7.83
C ALA A 76 -14.27 -5.76 -7.05
N GLY A 77 -14.71 -5.49 -5.81
CA GLY A 77 -14.02 -4.54 -4.94
C GLY A 77 -12.61 -4.99 -4.57
N CYS A 78 -12.41 -6.27 -4.25
CA CYS A 78 -11.07 -6.83 -4.03
C CYS A 78 -10.22 -6.79 -5.31
N GLY A 79 -10.85 -7.00 -6.49
CA GLY A 79 -10.23 -6.87 -7.81
C GLY A 79 -9.65 -5.48 -8.04
N ILE A 80 -10.47 -4.46 -7.84
CA ILE A 80 -10.05 -3.05 -7.94
C ILE A 80 -8.93 -2.75 -6.94
N GLY A 81 -9.06 -3.22 -5.70
CA GLY A 81 -8.01 -3.08 -4.67
C GLY A 81 -6.70 -3.73 -5.08
N GLY A 82 -6.75 -4.93 -5.69
CA GLY A 82 -5.58 -5.66 -6.19
C GLY A 82 -4.90 -4.96 -7.35
N LEU A 83 -5.68 -4.41 -8.29
CA LEU A 83 -5.16 -3.60 -9.41
C LEU A 83 -4.46 -2.32 -8.91
N PHE A 84 -5.05 -1.63 -7.95
CA PHE A 84 -4.41 -0.46 -7.35
C PHE A 84 -3.14 -0.84 -6.59
N LEU A 85 -3.12 -1.96 -5.88
CA LEU A 85 -1.93 -2.44 -5.20
C LEU A 85 -0.83 -2.85 -6.19
N PHE A 86 -1.18 -3.48 -7.30
CA PHE A 86 -0.24 -3.77 -8.40
C PHE A 86 0.35 -2.49 -8.97
N GLY A 87 -0.50 -1.50 -9.31
CA GLY A 87 -0.05 -0.19 -9.80
C GLY A 87 0.87 0.51 -8.80
N HIS A 88 0.56 0.43 -7.50
CA HIS A 88 1.41 0.95 -6.44
C HIS A 88 2.80 0.31 -6.44
N PHE A 89 2.89 -1.03 -6.38
CA PHE A 89 4.19 -1.71 -6.33
C PHE A 89 5.00 -1.53 -7.60
N PHE A 90 4.35 -1.65 -8.76
CA PHE A 90 5.00 -1.42 -10.05
C PHE A 90 5.61 -0.01 -10.11
N SER A 91 4.81 1.01 -9.78
CA SER A 91 5.28 2.39 -9.80
C SER A 91 6.35 2.63 -8.73
N TRP A 92 6.22 2.07 -7.55
CA TRP A 92 7.17 2.21 -6.45
C TRP A 92 8.57 1.68 -6.82
N PHE A 93 8.65 0.45 -7.34
CA PHE A 93 9.94 -0.14 -7.70
C PHE A 93 10.57 0.52 -8.92
N ASN A 94 9.79 1.07 -9.84
CA ASN A 94 10.33 1.91 -10.91
C ASN A 94 10.85 3.26 -10.34
N ALA A 95 10.11 3.91 -9.44
CA ALA A 95 10.53 5.15 -8.81
C ALA A 95 11.90 5.01 -8.14
N VAL A 96 12.06 4.04 -7.21
CA VAL A 96 13.30 3.89 -6.43
C VAL A 96 14.52 3.53 -7.28
N LYS A 97 14.30 2.98 -8.49
CA LYS A 97 15.38 2.71 -9.46
C LYS A 97 15.78 3.94 -10.28
N MET A 98 14.86 4.90 -10.46
CA MET A 98 15.03 6.02 -11.38
C MET A 98 15.33 7.35 -10.68
N THR A 99 15.03 7.45 -9.36
CA THR A 99 15.24 8.66 -8.56
C THR A 99 15.93 8.32 -7.23
N ASN A 100 16.20 9.34 -6.40
CA ASN A 100 16.73 9.13 -5.06
C ASN A 100 15.65 8.48 -4.16
N ILE A 101 16.06 7.53 -3.31
CA ILE A 101 15.14 6.83 -2.40
C ILE A 101 14.42 7.82 -1.47
N ALA A 102 15.14 8.83 -0.95
CA ALA A 102 14.54 9.83 -0.08
C ALA A 102 13.45 10.63 -0.81
N THR A 103 13.72 11.06 -2.04
CA THR A 103 12.76 11.76 -2.90
C THR A 103 11.56 10.87 -3.22
N ALA A 104 11.81 9.61 -3.60
CA ALA A 104 10.74 8.64 -3.87
C ALA A 104 9.81 8.45 -2.66
N ILE A 105 10.37 8.33 -1.43
CA ILE A 105 9.58 8.20 -0.19
C ILE A 105 8.75 9.45 0.07
N VAL A 106 9.34 10.64 -0.07
CA VAL A 106 8.63 11.92 0.16
C VAL A 106 7.48 12.09 -0.83
N LEU A 107 7.73 11.87 -2.13
CA LEU A 107 6.72 12.01 -3.17
C LEU A 107 5.60 10.94 -3.04
N GLN A 108 5.94 9.70 -2.70
CA GLN A 108 4.94 8.66 -2.41
C GLN A 108 4.10 9.02 -1.19
N SER A 109 4.67 9.72 -0.20
CA SER A 109 3.95 10.14 1.01
C SER A 109 2.83 11.14 0.74
N LEU A 110 2.64 11.57 -0.51
CA LEU A 110 1.46 12.32 -0.96
C LEU A 110 0.18 11.46 -1.05
N HIS A 111 0.23 10.17 -0.73
CA HIS A 111 -0.97 9.31 -0.74
C HIS A 111 -2.16 9.83 0.10
N PRO A 112 -2.02 10.57 1.22
CA PRO A 112 -3.16 11.17 1.90
C PRO A 112 -3.89 12.20 1.05
N PHE A 113 -3.20 12.85 0.09
CA PHE A 113 -3.83 13.74 -0.88
C PHE A 113 -4.79 12.97 -1.81
N ALA A 114 -4.38 11.81 -2.32
CA ALA A 114 -5.25 10.94 -3.11
C ALA A 114 -6.47 10.47 -2.30
N VAL A 115 -6.27 10.09 -1.03
CA VAL A 115 -7.35 9.71 -0.12
C VAL A 115 -8.31 10.88 0.11
N LEU A 116 -7.79 12.09 0.28
CA LEU A 116 -8.60 13.28 0.47
C LEU A 116 -9.44 13.59 -0.78
N LEU A 117 -8.81 13.54 -1.96
CA LEU A 117 -9.47 13.79 -3.24
C LEU A 117 -10.66 12.83 -3.43
N VAL A 118 -10.44 11.53 -3.20
CA VAL A 118 -11.51 10.52 -3.24
C VAL A 118 -12.60 10.82 -2.21
N THR A 119 -12.21 11.22 -0.99
CA THR A 119 -13.16 11.53 0.09
C THR A 119 -14.05 12.73 -0.27
N VAL A 120 -13.49 13.75 -0.92
CA VAL A 120 -14.25 14.93 -1.37
C VAL A 120 -15.11 14.60 -2.58
N LEU A 121 -14.54 13.97 -3.61
CA LEU A 121 -15.22 13.74 -4.89
C LEU A 121 -16.31 12.65 -4.79
N LEU A 122 -16.00 11.53 -4.16
CA LEU A 122 -16.92 10.39 -4.10
C LEU A 122 -17.84 10.44 -2.87
N PHE A 123 -17.30 10.83 -1.71
CA PHE A 123 -18.08 10.84 -0.47
C PHE A 123 -18.65 12.24 -0.14
N LYS A 124 -18.37 13.27 -0.96
CA LYS A 124 -18.85 14.65 -0.81
C LYS A 124 -18.67 15.21 0.61
N ARG A 125 -17.64 14.77 1.32
CA ARG A 125 -17.35 15.22 2.68
C ARG A 125 -16.59 16.54 2.67
N LYS A 126 -16.98 17.45 3.56
CA LYS A 126 -16.26 18.74 3.76
C LYS A 126 -14.90 18.47 4.42
N VAL A 127 -13.87 19.12 3.91
CA VAL A 127 -12.51 19.04 4.43
C VAL A 127 -12.27 20.22 5.37
N LYS A 128 -11.63 19.93 6.50
CA LYS A 128 -11.24 20.98 7.46
C LYS A 128 -10.09 21.79 6.87
N GLY A 129 -10.13 23.12 7.01
CA GLY A 129 -9.10 24.02 6.49
C GLY A 129 -7.69 23.69 6.96
N LYS A 130 -7.53 23.18 8.19
CA LYS A 130 -6.23 22.68 8.71
C LYS A 130 -5.65 21.53 7.87
N ALA A 131 -6.49 20.67 7.31
CA ALA A 131 -6.03 19.57 6.44
C ALA A 131 -5.54 20.11 5.10
N ILE A 132 -6.21 21.12 4.54
CA ILE A 132 -5.78 21.80 3.30
C ILE A 132 -4.41 22.46 3.52
N LEU A 133 -4.24 23.19 4.62
CA LEU A 133 -2.96 23.80 4.96
C LEU A 133 -1.84 22.78 5.06
N GLY A 134 -2.08 21.65 5.75
CA GLY A 134 -1.10 20.56 5.85
C GLY A 134 -0.70 19.99 4.49
N ILE A 135 -1.66 19.86 3.57
CA ILE A 135 -1.39 19.41 2.20
C ILE A 135 -0.55 20.42 1.43
N CYS A 136 -0.87 21.73 1.53
CA CYS A 136 -0.07 22.77 0.87
C CYS A 136 1.40 22.73 1.36
N VAL A 137 1.61 22.60 2.66
CA VAL A 137 2.96 22.47 3.23
C VAL A 137 3.67 21.22 2.70
N ALA A 138 2.97 20.09 2.65
CA ALA A 138 3.53 18.84 2.10
C ALA A 138 3.90 18.98 0.62
N LEU A 139 3.04 19.62 -0.20
CA LEU A 139 3.33 19.85 -1.62
C LEU A 139 4.55 20.75 -1.83
N VAL A 140 4.72 21.79 -1.02
CA VAL A 140 5.93 22.62 -1.07
C VAL A 140 7.17 21.81 -0.72
N GLY A 141 7.13 20.99 0.35
CA GLY A 141 8.22 20.09 0.71
C GLY A 141 8.57 19.10 -0.40
N CYS A 142 7.56 18.51 -1.06
CA CYS A 142 7.75 17.62 -2.20
C CYS A 142 8.38 18.33 -3.40
N ALA A 143 7.96 19.56 -3.71
CA ALA A 143 8.54 20.36 -4.80
C ALA A 143 10.02 20.68 -4.55
N ILE A 144 10.39 21.03 -3.31
CA ILE A 144 11.78 21.26 -2.92
C ILE A 144 12.59 19.97 -3.11
N MET A 145 12.10 18.84 -2.62
CA MET A 145 12.80 17.55 -2.73
C MET A 145 12.99 17.12 -4.20
N ALA A 146 11.96 17.26 -5.03
CA ALA A 146 12.05 16.95 -6.45
C ALA A 146 13.08 17.85 -7.16
N GLY A 147 13.07 19.16 -6.86
CA GLY A 147 14.06 20.11 -7.41
C GLY A 147 15.49 19.76 -7.04
N LEU A 148 15.74 19.39 -5.78
CA LEU A 148 17.05 18.95 -5.31
C LEU A 148 17.50 17.64 -5.97
N ASP A 149 16.57 16.68 -6.17
CA ASP A 149 16.86 15.41 -6.84
C ASP A 149 17.26 15.63 -8.31
N LEU A 150 16.53 16.48 -9.02
CA LEU A 150 16.84 16.82 -10.42
C LEU A 150 18.21 17.46 -10.53
N SER A 151 18.58 18.36 -9.62
CA SER A 151 19.91 18.99 -9.59
C SER A 151 21.04 17.98 -9.29
N ALA A 152 20.71 16.87 -8.61
CA ALA A 152 21.64 15.76 -8.30
C ALA A 152 21.63 14.64 -9.37
N GLY A 153 20.99 14.83 -10.53
CA GLY A 153 20.94 13.88 -11.63
C GLY A 153 19.79 12.86 -11.56
N GLY A 154 18.80 13.07 -10.70
CA GLY A 154 17.57 12.29 -10.67
C GLY A 154 16.74 12.48 -11.95
N LYS A 155 15.88 11.51 -12.24
CA LYS A 155 15.04 11.54 -13.45
C LYS A 155 13.59 11.93 -13.09
N ILE A 156 13.04 12.91 -13.79
CA ILE A 156 11.62 13.32 -13.67
C ILE A 156 10.67 12.13 -13.78
N SER A 157 10.99 11.14 -14.64
CA SER A 157 10.20 9.92 -14.76
C SER A 157 10.13 9.13 -13.45
N GLY A 158 11.21 9.10 -12.65
CA GLY A 158 11.23 8.50 -11.33
C GLY A 158 10.31 9.21 -10.34
N ASP A 159 10.30 10.54 -10.37
CA ASP A 159 9.42 11.36 -9.53
C ASP A 159 7.94 11.15 -9.90
N ILE A 160 7.63 11.09 -11.20
CA ILE A 160 6.28 10.76 -11.68
C ILE A 160 5.85 9.39 -11.17
N PHE A 161 6.71 8.37 -11.29
CA PHE A 161 6.43 7.05 -10.75
C PHE A 161 6.22 7.05 -9.22
N ALA A 162 6.95 7.88 -8.47
CA ALA A 162 6.77 8.01 -7.02
C ALA A 162 5.40 8.60 -6.67
N ILE A 163 4.96 9.63 -7.38
CA ILE A 163 3.62 10.25 -7.23
C ILE A 163 2.53 9.24 -7.60
N LEU A 164 2.69 8.52 -8.71
CA LEU A 164 1.76 7.45 -9.11
C LEU A 164 1.67 6.35 -8.06
N ALA A 165 2.81 5.93 -7.50
CA ALA A 165 2.84 4.95 -6.42
C ALA A 165 2.03 5.42 -5.20
N GLY A 166 2.20 6.68 -4.77
CA GLY A 166 1.41 7.27 -3.70
C GLY A 166 -0.08 7.33 -4.04
N THR A 167 -0.42 7.75 -5.25
CA THR A 167 -1.81 7.83 -5.71
C THR A 167 -2.50 6.47 -5.69
N PHE A 168 -1.90 5.45 -6.28
CA PHE A 168 -2.44 4.09 -6.28
C PHE A 168 -2.54 3.51 -4.87
N TYR A 169 -1.57 3.79 -4.00
CA TYR A 169 -1.65 3.38 -2.60
C TYR A 169 -2.82 4.04 -1.87
N GLY A 170 -3.04 5.34 -2.07
CA GLY A 170 -4.20 6.04 -1.52
C GLY A 170 -5.54 5.45 -2.00
N LEU A 171 -5.66 5.13 -3.29
CA LEU A 171 -6.84 4.48 -3.86
C LEU A 171 -7.07 3.09 -3.27
N TYR A 172 -6.00 2.28 -3.14
CA TYR A 172 -6.06 0.99 -2.46
C TYR A 172 -6.57 1.11 -1.02
N LEU A 173 -6.08 2.10 -0.26
CA LEU A 173 -6.54 2.36 1.10
C LEU A 173 -8.03 2.74 1.15
N CYS A 174 -8.51 3.55 0.21
CA CYS A 174 -9.92 3.92 0.10
C CYS A 174 -10.81 2.70 -0.12
N VAL A 175 -10.46 1.84 -1.09
CA VAL A 175 -11.18 0.59 -1.36
C VAL A 175 -11.16 -0.31 -0.13
N GLY A 176 -10.00 -0.47 0.50
CA GLY A 176 -9.85 -1.26 1.72
C GLY A 176 -10.69 -0.75 2.88
N THR A 177 -10.81 0.56 3.04
CA THR A 177 -11.65 1.17 4.10
C THR A 177 -13.13 0.83 3.91
N VAL A 178 -13.60 0.77 2.68
CA VAL A 178 -14.98 0.40 2.36
C VAL A 178 -15.19 -1.11 2.53
N LYS A 179 -14.32 -1.92 1.94
CA LYS A 179 -14.50 -3.38 1.88
C LYS A 179 -14.28 -4.08 3.22
N ARG A 180 -13.38 -3.60 4.06
CA ARG A 180 -13.17 -4.14 5.42
C ARG A 180 -14.32 -3.88 6.41
N LYS A 181 -15.40 -3.26 5.96
CA LYS A 181 -16.66 -3.20 6.74
C LYS A 181 -17.52 -4.45 6.53
N THR A 182 -17.38 -5.14 5.41
CA THR A 182 -18.15 -6.34 5.03
C THR A 182 -17.31 -7.60 4.98
N ILE A 183 -16.02 -7.48 4.77
CA ILE A 183 -15.07 -8.59 4.66
C ILE A 183 -14.00 -8.44 5.74
N SER A 184 -13.61 -9.54 6.38
CA SER A 184 -12.54 -9.51 7.37
C SER A 184 -11.19 -9.10 6.75
N SER A 185 -10.35 -8.42 7.52
CA SER A 185 -9.05 -7.95 7.03
C SER A 185 -8.16 -9.07 6.46
N PRO A 186 -8.06 -10.28 7.07
CA PRO A 186 -7.28 -11.37 6.49
C PRO A 186 -7.78 -11.82 5.11
N VAL A 187 -9.10 -11.96 4.94
CA VAL A 187 -9.72 -12.37 3.66
C VAL A 187 -9.50 -11.28 2.60
N TYR A 188 -9.69 -10.00 2.96
CA TYR A 188 -9.44 -8.88 2.06
C TYR A 188 -7.98 -8.85 1.57
N ILE A 189 -7.01 -8.96 2.50
CA ILE A 189 -5.58 -8.94 2.15
C ILE A 189 -5.21 -10.13 1.27
N PHE A 190 -5.69 -11.33 1.59
CA PHE A 190 -5.46 -12.53 0.80
C PHE A 190 -5.94 -12.36 -0.65
N LEU A 191 -7.17 -11.88 -0.85
CA LEU A 191 -7.72 -11.68 -2.20
C LEU A 191 -6.97 -10.59 -2.98
N VAL A 192 -6.70 -9.45 -2.35
CA VAL A 192 -5.98 -8.34 -2.98
C VAL A 192 -4.56 -8.74 -3.37
N PHE A 193 -3.83 -9.44 -2.49
CA PHE A 193 -2.49 -9.94 -2.80
C PHE A 193 -2.52 -11.00 -3.90
N GLY A 194 -3.53 -11.90 -3.87
CA GLY A 194 -3.73 -12.90 -4.93
C GLY A 194 -3.95 -12.27 -6.30
N ILE A 195 -4.81 -11.27 -6.38
CA ILE A 195 -5.09 -10.54 -7.62
C ILE A 195 -3.85 -9.77 -8.10
N CYS A 196 -3.16 -9.09 -7.19
CA CYS A 196 -1.92 -8.39 -7.51
C CYS A 196 -0.85 -9.39 -8.04
N TRP A 197 -0.75 -10.58 -7.45
CA TRP A 197 0.15 -11.65 -7.91
C TRP A 197 -0.22 -12.14 -9.31
N ILE A 198 -1.52 -12.37 -9.59
CA ILE A 198 -2.00 -12.74 -10.92
C ILE A 198 -1.63 -11.67 -11.95
N CYS A 199 -1.79 -10.39 -11.62
CA CYS A 199 -1.36 -9.29 -12.50
C CYS A 199 0.13 -9.37 -12.83
N CYS A 200 0.97 -9.74 -11.86
CA CYS A 200 2.41 -9.93 -12.10
C CYS A 200 2.73 -11.15 -13.00
N CYS A 201 1.84 -12.16 -13.05
CA CYS A 201 2.04 -13.32 -13.93
C CYS A 201 1.72 -13.02 -15.41
N ILE A 202 0.92 -11.97 -15.65
CA ILE A 202 0.47 -11.58 -17.02
C ILE A 202 1.38 -10.54 -17.65
N GLY A 203 2.08 -9.73 -16.84
CA GLY A 203 2.97 -8.64 -17.29
C GLY A 203 4.44 -8.99 -17.20
#